data_a374692d166f9dc4284218bad77e0bc6
#
_entry.id   a374692d166f9dc4284218bad77e0bc6
#
_cell.length_a   1.000
_cell.length_b   1.000
_cell.length_c   1.000
_cell.angle_alpha   90.00
_cell.angle_beta   90.00
_cell.angle_gamma   90.00
#
_symmetry.space_group_name_H-M   'P 1'
#
loop_
_entity.id
_entity.type
_entity.pdbx_description
1 polymer ?
#
loop_
_entity_poly.entity_id
_entity_poly.type
_entity_poly.pdbx_seq_one_letter_code
_entity_poly.pdbx_strand_id
1 'polypeptide(L)'
;MILIAEENERKLAEKFFPGHEILITGVGALNLLKNLRDLPLSTPIINIGYVGSANFEIGSLVEIGEVRLYHPNVSYPEPAYRCMPGLEDEYGIEVAHTNVPIFTNVDFVLESKERDCVFDMELAFILGMGFTNVRSLKIVSDNLSLSEYHQQTLIGV
;
A
#
# COMPACT_ATOMS: atom_id res chain seq x y z
N MET A 1 11.59 -5.08 -7.96
CA MET A 1 10.39 -4.80 -8.78
C MET A 1 9.44 -3.91 -7.99
N ILE A 2 8.95 -2.86 -8.62
CA ILE A 2 7.96 -1.96 -8.03
C ILE A 2 6.58 -2.41 -8.48
N LEU A 3 5.65 -2.60 -7.53
CA LEU A 3 4.25 -2.89 -7.82
C LEU A 3 3.40 -1.66 -7.54
N ILE A 4 2.61 -1.27 -8.51
CA ILE A 4 1.58 -0.24 -8.39
C ILE A 4 0.25 -0.78 -8.90
N ALA A 5 -0.86 -0.27 -8.39
CA ALA A 5 -2.18 -0.73 -8.81
C ALA A 5 -2.66 -0.03 -10.08
N GLU A 6 -2.37 1.26 -10.22
CA GLU A 6 -2.88 2.08 -11.30
C GLU A 6 -1.79 2.96 -11.93
N GLU A 7 -2.01 3.35 -13.17
CA GLU A 7 -1.07 4.19 -13.93
C GLU A 7 -0.78 5.52 -13.25
N ASN A 8 -1.75 6.09 -12.54
CA ASN A 8 -1.57 7.36 -11.83
C ASN A 8 -0.58 7.28 -10.66
N GLU A 9 -0.18 6.09 -10.27
CA GLU A 9 0.85 5.87 -9.24
C GLU A 9 2.26 5.77 -9.80
N ARG A 10 2.42 5.70 -11.13
CA ARG A 10 3.73 5.58 -11.77
C ARG A 10 4.67 6.72 -11.40
N LYS A 11 4.16 7.93 -11.33
CA LYS A 11 4.97 9.10 -10.95
C LYS A 11 5.53 9.01 -9.52
N LEU A 12 4.80 8.37 -8.60
CA LEU A 12 5.30 8.08 -7.26
C LEU A 12 6.48 7.09 -7.32
N ALA A 13 6.30 6.02 -8.07
CA ALA A 13 7.34 5.01 -8.24
C ALA A 13 8.61 5.60 -8.85
N GLU A 14 8.48 6.40 -9.87
CA GLU A 14 9.60 7.05 -10.55
C GLU A 14 10.30 8.09 -9.68
N LYS A 15 9.55 8.80 -8.85
CA LYS A 15 10.12 9.79 -7.92
C LYS A 15 10.98 9.14 -6.84
N PHE A 16 10.48 8.09 -6.19
CA PHE A 16 11.14 7.50 -5.04
C PHE A 16 12.10 6.36 -5.40
N PHE A 17 11.87 5.68 -6.51
CA PHE A 17 12.66 4.53 -6.95
C PHE A 17 12.99 4.61 -8.44
N PRO A 18 13.73 5.67 -8.84
CA PRO A 18 14.06 5.83 -10.27
C PRO A 18 14.87 4.64 -10.78
N GLY A 19 14.60 4.23 -12.02
CA GLY A 19 15.33 3.16 -12.67
C GLY A 19 14.90 1.73 -12.32
N HIS A 20 13.91 1.56 -11.45
CA HIS A 20 13.38 0.24 -11.12
C HIS A 20 12.31 -0.19 -12.12
N GLU A 21 12.23 -1.51 -12.33
CA GLU A 21 11.15 -2.09 -13.12
C GLU A 21 9.81 -1.91 -12.42
N ILE A 22 8.81 -1.42 -13.14
CA ILE A 22 7.47 -1.16 -12.62
C ILE A 22 6.47 -2.12 -13.26
N LEU A 23 5.69 -2.80 -12.43
CA LEU A 23 4.57 -3.63 -12.86
C LEU A 23 3.26 -3.03 -12.35
N ILE A 24 2.33 -2.75 -13.27
CA ILE A 24 0.99 -2.30 -12.94
C ILE A 24 0.11 -3.54 -12.80
N THR A 25 -0.42 -3.76 -11.60
CA THR A 25 -1.19 -4.97 -11.29
C THR A 25 -2.66 -4.84 -11.62
N GLY A 26 -3.20 -3.63 -11.66
CA GLY A 26 -4.63 -3.36 -11.59
C GLY A 26 -5.10 -3.35 -10.14
N VAL A 27 -6.30 -2.82 -9.92
CA VAL A 27 -6.88 -2.68 -8.59
C VAL A 27 -7.50 -4.01 -8.14
N GLY A 28 -7.28 -4.36 -6.87
CA GLY A 28 -7.95 -5.46 -6.19
C GLY A 28 -7.32 -6.83 -6.37
N ALA A 29 -7.84 -7.79 -5.60
CA ALA A 29 -7.26 -9.12 -5.45
C ALA A 29 -7.21 -9.94 -6.74
N LEU A 30 -8.25 -9.88 -7.57
CA LEU A 30 -8.29 -10.69 -8.80
C LEU A 30 -7.23 -10.25 -9.81
N ASN A 31 -7.00 -8.94 -9.92
CA ASN A 31 -5.95 -8.40 -10.79
C ASN A 31 -4.55 -8.78 -10.28
N LEU A 32 -4.35 -8.73 -8.97
CA LEU A 32 -3.10 -9.20 -8.35
C LEU A 32 -2.84 -10.66 -8.68
N LEU A 33 -3.82 -11.51 -8.45
CA LEU A 33 -3.69 -12.94 -8.71
C LEU A 33 -3.34 -13.21 -10.17
N LYS A 34 -4.03 -12.56 -11.09
CA LYS A 34 -3.82 -12.69 -12.53
C LYS A 34 -2.38 -12.30 -12.94
N ASN A 35 -1.87 -11.21 -12.38
CA ASN A 35 -0.60 -10.62 -12.82
C ASN A 35 0.63 -11.10 -12.03
N LEU A 36 0.44 -11.63 -10.82
CA LEU A 36 1.55 -12.03 -9.97
C LEU A 36 1.73 -13.54 -9.82
N ARG A 37 0.78 -14.35 -10.25
CA ARG A 37 0.81 -15.81 -10.01
C ARG A 37 2.05 -16.52 -10.55
N ASP A 38 2.65 -16.00 -11.62
CA ASP A 38 3.81 -16.61 -12.28
C ASP A 38 5.14 -16.03 -11.77
N LEU A 39 5.12 -15.03 -10.88
CA LEU A 39 6.34 -14.50 -10.28
C LEU A 39 6.83 -15.44 -9.17
N PRO A 40 8.16 -15.68 -9.10
CA PRO A 40 8.73 -16.40 -7.96
C PRO A 40 8.40 -15.70 -6.64
N LEU A 41 8.02 -16.47 -5.63
CA LEU A 41 7.66 -15.91 -4.31
C LEU A 41 8.83 -15.25 -3.59
N SER A 42 10.06 -15.50 -4.02
CA SER A 42 11.27 -14.84 -3.51
C SER A 42 11.58 -13.50 -4.20
N THR A 43 10.80 -13.10 -5.19
CA THR A 43 10.99 -11.83 -5.90
C THR A 43 10.94 -10.66 -4.91
N PRO A 44 11.98 -9.81 -4.85
CA PRO A 44 11.92 -8.60 -4.03
C PRO A 44 10.89 -7.63 -4.59
N ILE A 45 9.95 -7.21 -3.75
CA ILE A 45 8.85 -6.34 -4.13
C ILE A 45 8.87 -5.09 -3.28
N ILE A 46 8.70 -3.94 -3.92
CA ILE A 46 8.33 -2.68 -3.25
C ILE A 46 6.95 -2.29 -3.77
N ASN A 47 5.98 -2.32 -2.90
CA ASN A 47 4.61 -1.89 -3.21
C ASN A 47 4.46 -0.41 -2.90
N ILE A 48 3.98 0.35 -3.86
CA ILE A 48 3.74 1.79 -3.71
C ILE A 48 2.29 2.09 -4.07
N GLY A 49 1.69 3.03 -3.38
CA GLY A 49 0.37 3.49 -3.75
C GLY A 49 -0.20 4.54 -2.83
N TYR A 50 -1.40 4.97 -3.18
CA TYR A 50 -2.21 5.88 -2.38
C TYR A 50 -3.02 5.10 -1.36
N VAL A 51 -3.20 5.69 -0.18
CA VAL A 51 -3.96 5.09 0.93
C VAL A 51 -4.89 6.11 1.57
N GLY A 52 -5.98 5.62 2.16
CA GLY A 52 -6.83 6.41 3.02
C GLY A 52 -6.39 6.29 4.48
N SER A 53 -6.73 7.30 5.28
CA SER A 53 -6.52 7.28 6.72
C SER A 53 -7.58 8.12 7.42
N ALA A 54 -8.07 7.65 8.58
CA ALA A 54 -9.04 8.42 9.34
C ALA A 54 -8.44 9.70 9.95
N ASN A 55 -7.12 9.72 10.22
CA ASN A 55 -6.50 10.81 10.97
C ASN A 55 -5.12 11.28 10.50
N PHE A 56 -4.41 10.53 9.65
CA PHE A 56 -3.13 11.03 9.14
C PHE A 56 -3.35 12.14 8.11
N GLU A 57 -2.44 13.10 8.11
CA GLU A 57 -2.50 14.22 7.19
C GLU A 57 -2.33 13.79 5.73
N ILE A 58 -3.18 14.32 4.86
CA ILE A 58 -3.06 14.10 3.41
C ILE A 58 -1.69 14.60 2.93
N GLY A 59 -1.03 13.78 2.10
CA GLY A 59 0.32 14.05 1.63
C GLY A 59 1.42 13.38 2.46
N SER A 60 1.09 12.81 3.63
CA SER A 60 2.06 12.11 4.47
C SER A 60 2.58 10.86 3.80
N LEU A 61 3.90 10.67 3.79
CA LEU A 61 4.55 9.42 3.41
C LEU A 61 4.62 8.51 4.63
N VAL A 62 4.22 7.26 4.45
CA VAL A 62 4.26 6.26 5.52
C VAL A 62 4.90 4.97 5.01
N GLU A 63 5.73 4.37 5.87
CA GLU A 63 6.29 3.03 5.64
C GLU A 63 5.48 2.01 6.44
N ILE A 64 5.08 0.93 5.77
CA ILE A 64 4.14 -0.03 6.34
C ILE A 64 4.87 -1.11 7.15
N GLY A 65 4.29 -1.47 8.30
CA GLY A 65 4.71 -2.59 9.13
C GLY A 65 3.72 -3.74 9.08
N GLU A 66 2.79 -3.77 10.01
CA GLU A 66 1.78 -4.84 10.12
C GLU A 66 0.69 -4.70 9.06
N VAL A 67 0.27 -5.83 8.48
CA VAL A 67 -0.71 -5.88 7.39
C VAL A 67 -1.81 -6.88 7.76
N ARG A 68 -3.06 -6.44 7.70
CA ARG A 68 -4.24 -7.26 7.98
C ARG A 68 -5.34 -7.03 6.94
N LEU A 69 -6.23 -8.01 6.80
CA LEU A 69 -7.50 -7.79 6.12
C LEU A 69 -8.42 -6.97 7.01
N TYR A 70 -9.23 -6.12 6.41
CA TYR A 70 -10.18 -5.27 7.11
C TYR A 70 -11.51 -5.98 7.31
N HIS A 71 -11.92 -6.11 8.58
CA HIS A 71 -13.18 -6.73 8.98
C HIS A 71 -13.92 -5.81 9.96
N PRO A 72 -14.66 -4.81 9.45
CA PRO A 72 -15.24 -3.77 10.31
C PRO A 72 -16.33 -4.28 11.25
N ASN A 73 -17.04 -5.34 10.89
CA ASN A 73 -18.22 -5.83 11.62
C ASN A 73 -18.07 -7.26 12.13
N VAL A 74 -16.96 -7.90 11.85
CA VAL A 74 -16.73 -9.31 12.19
C VAL A 74 -15.28 -9.47 12.64
N SER A 75 -15.03 -10.32 13.61
CA SER A 75 -13.68 -10.67 14.03
C SER A 75 -13.33 -12.04 13.47
N TYR A 76 -12.30 -12.11 12.61
CA TYR A 76 -11.77 -13.36 12.10
C TYR A 76 -10.35 -13.58 12.65
N PRO A 77 -9.99 -14.85 12.95
CA PRO A 77 -8.66 -15.17 13.47
C PRO A 77 -7.62 -15.24 12.34
N GLU A 78 -7.53 -14.22 11.53
CA GLU A 78 -6.56 -14.18 10.45
C GLU A 78 -5.17 -13.80 10.95
N PRO A 79 -4.13 -14.39 10.35
CA PRO A 79 -2.78 -13.98 10.70
C PRO A 79 -2.52 -12.54 10.27
N ALA A 80 -1.73 -11.84 11.06
CA ALA A 80 -1.13 -10.59 10.62
C ALA A 80 0.10 -10.93 9.78
N TYR A 81 0.26 -10.23 8.66
CA TYR A 81 1.48 -10.24 7.88
C TYR A 81 2.33 -9.03 8.24
N ARG A 82 3.58 -9.04 7.84
CA ARG A 82 4.47 -7.88 8.02
C ARG A 82 5.27 -7.60 6.76
N CYS A 83 5.42 -6.31 6.48
CA CYS A 83 6.40 -5.85 5.51
C CYS A 83 7.78 -5.80 6.14
N MET A 84 8.80 -5.98 5.32
CA MET A 84 10.18 -5.76 5.75
C MET A 84 10.45 -4.26 5.87
N PRO A 85 11.25 -3.82 6.84
CA PRO A 85 11.64 -2.41 6.99
C PRO A 85 12.82 -2.05 6.07
N GLY A 86 13.28 -0.80 6.16
CA GLY A 86 14.56 -0.39 5.60
C GLY A 86 14.50 0.53 4.40
N LEU A 87 13.31 1.01 4.01
CA LEU A 87 13.20 1.92 2.86
C LEU A 87 13.89 3.26 3.09
N GLU A 88 13.81 3.82 4.31
CA GLU A 88 14.50 5.07 4.62
C GLU A 88 16.01 4.91 4.49
N ASP A 89 16.55 3.86 5.09
CA ASP A 89 18.00 3.64 5.14
C ASP A 89 18.58 3.31 3.76
N GLU A 90 17.88 2.46 3.00
CA GLU A 90 18.39 1.99 1.70
C GLU A 90 18.24 3.04 0.59
N TYR A 91 17.14 3.80 0.61
CA TYR A 91 16.82 4.74 -0.47
C TYR A 91 16.88 6.21 -0.07
N GLY A 92 17.17 6.51 1.20
CA GLY A 92 17.23 7.88 1.68
C GLY A 92 15.88 8.59 1.68
N ILE A 93 14.79 7.84 1.80
CA ILE A 93 13.43 8.39 1.78
C ILE A 93 13.05 8.83 3.20
N GLU A 94 12.69 10.11 3.35
CA GLU A 94 12.17 10.63 4.61
C GLU A 94 10.66 10.40 4.68
N VAL A 95 10.23 9.61 5.67
CA VAL A 95 8.81 9.33 5.89
C VAL A 95 8.30 10.02 7.15
N ALA A 96 7.00 10.38 7.15
CA ALA A 96 6.35 10.98 8.32
C ALA A 96 6.12 9.96 9.44
N HIS A 97 5.83 8.71 9.08
CA HIS A 97 5.57 7.63 10.03
C HIS A 97 6.15 6.32 9.51
N THR A 98 6.78 5.56 10.42
CA THR A 98 7.33 4.22 10.15
C THR A 98 6.52 3.16 10.87
N ASN A 99 6.64 1.90 10.42
CA ASN A 99 5.97 0.76 11.04
C ASN A 99 4.45 0.97 11.19
N VAL A 100 3.84 1.57 10.16
CA VAL A 100 2.42 1.91 10.18
C VAL A 100 1.56 0.68 9.87
N PRO A 101 0.52 0.41 10.66
CA PRO A 101 -0.42 -0.66 10.34
C PRO A 101 -1.26 -0.31 9.12
N ILE A 102 -1.48 -1.30 8.25
CA ILE A 102 -2.38 -1.17 7.12
C ILE A 102 -3.48 -2.24 7.17
N PHE A 103 -4.69 -1.84 6.83
CA PHE A 103 -5.82 -2.74 6.62
C PHE A 103 -6.17 -2.76 5.15
N THR A 104 -6.15 -3.95 4.55
CA THR A 104 -6.52 -4.16 3.16
C THR A 104 -7.98 -4.58 3.08
N ASN A 105 -8.76 -3.89 2.25
CA ASN A 105 -10.16 -4.19 2.00
C ASN A 105 -10.39 -4.49 0.52
N VAL A 106 -11.49 -5.15 0.20
CA VAL A 106 -11.88 -5.41 -1.21
C VAL A 106 -12.43 -4.16 -1.89
N ASP A 107 -12.98 -3.24 -1.11
CA ASP A 107 -13.56 -1.98 -1.57
C ASP A 107 -12.88 -0.79 -0.92
N PHE A 108 -13.11 0.40 -1.47
CA PHE A 108 -12.68 1.66 -0.88
C PHE A 108 -13.32 1.84 0.50
N VAL A 109 -12.51 2.14 1.52
CA VAL A 109 -13.00 2.36 2.89
C VAL A 109 -13.44 3.81 3.05
N LEU A 110 -14.73 4.01 3.29
CA LEU A 110 -15.34 5.34 3.46
C LEU A 110 -15.54 5.73 4.92
N GLU A 111 -15.46 4.76 5.83
CA GLU A 111 -15.70 4.97 7.25
C GLU A 111 -14.93 3.94 8.07
N SER A 112 -14.30 4.35 9.15
CA SER A 112 -13.63 3.43 10.07
C SER A 112 -13.45 4.07 11.45
N LYS A 113 -13.49 3.23 12.48
CA LYS A 113 -13.12 3.61 13.84
C LYS A 113 -11.62 3.48 14.09
N GLU A 114 -10.91 2.79 13.20
CA GLU A 114 -9.48 2.57 13.33
C GLU A 114 -8.71 3.86 13.05
N ARG A 115 -7.73 4.17 13.91
CA ARG A 115 -6.90 5.36 13.81
C ARG A 115 -5.42 4.97 13.83
N ASP A 116 -4.56 5.90 13.45
CA ASP A 116 -3.11 5.70 13.38
C ASP A 116 -2.71 4.54 12.46
N CYS A 117 -3.49 4.37 11.41
CA CYS A 117 -3.35 3.34 10.40
C CYS A 117 -3.80 3.86 9.04
N VAL A 118 -3.57 3.06 8.02
CA VAL A 118 -3.98 3.38 6.64
C VAL A 118 -4.75 2.21 6.03
N PHE A 119 -5.44 2.49 4.91
CA PHE A 119 -6.29 1.51 4.22
C PHE A 119 -5.90 1.45 2.75
N ASP A 120 -5.77 0.23 2.22
CA ASP A 120 -5.54 -0.04 0.81
C ASP A 120 -6.45 -1.17 0.30
N MET A 121 -6.22 -1.62 -0.94
CA MET A 121 -6.99 -2.69 -1.57
C MET A 121 -6.11 -3.84 -2.07
N GLU A 122 -4.80 -3.85 -1.80
CA GLU A 122 -3.87 -4.80 -2.41
C GLU A 122 -2.91 -5.52 -1.46
N LEU A 123 -2.34 -4.85 -0.48
CA LEU A 123 -1.12 -5.34 0.20
C LEU A 123 -1.28 -6.67 0.93
N ALA A 124 -2.40 -6.86 1.66
CA ALA A 124 -2.63 -8.14 2.34
C ALA A 124 -2.77 -9.30 1.35
N PHE A 125 -3.30 -9.03 0.17
CA PHE A 125 -3.43 -10.05 -0.87
C PHE A 125 -2.06 -10.43 -1.45
N ILE A 126 -1.16 -9.46 -1.63
CA ILE A 126 0.21 -9.73 -2.08
C ILE A 126 0.92 -10.64 -1.08
N LEU A 127 0.88 -10.28 0.19
CA LEU A 127 1.50 -11.09 1.25
C LEU A 127 0.82 -12.44 1.43
N GLY A 128 -0.50 -12.48 1.29
CA GLY A 128 -1.28 -13.72 1.36
C GLY A 128 -0.97 -14.71 0.23
N MET A 129 -0.44 -14.25 -0.90
CA MET A 129 0.04 -15.12 -1.97
C MET A 129 1.33 -15.85 -1.60
N GLY A 130 2.03 -15.41 -0.55
CA GLY A 130 3.26 -16.04 -0.08
C GLY A 130 4.55 -15.30 -0.39
N PHE A 131 4.49 -14.11 -0.97
CA PHE A 131 5.69 -13.29 -1.15
C PHE A 131 6.29 -12.92 0.20
N THR A 132 7.59 -13.13 0.36
CA THR A 132 8.29 -12.98 1.64
C THR A 132 9.17 -11.74 1.72
N ASN A 133 9.56 -11.18 0.60
CA ASN A 133 10.44 -10.00 0.56
C ASN A 133 9.65 -8.81 0.02
N VAL A 134 8.78 -8.27 0.86
CA VAL A 134 7.86 -7.18 0.50
C VAL A 134 8.08 -6.00 1.43
N ARG A 135 8.32 -4.83 0.84
CA ARG A 135 8.34 -3.54 1.51
C ARG A 135 7.24 -2.67 0.90
N SER A 136 6.72 -1.72 1.66
CA SER A 136 5.64 -0.87 1.17
C SER A 136 5.80 0.58 1.62
N LEU A 137 5.74 1.47 0.65
CA LEU A 137 5.71 2.92 0.85
C LEU A 137 4.37 3.45 0.35
N LYS A 138 3.66 4.16 1.20
CA LYS A 138 2.35 4.71 0.87
C LYS A 138 2.31 6.21 1.08
N ILE A 139 1.46 6.88 0.31
CA ILE A 139 1.15 8.30 0.52
C ILE A 139 -0.33 8.44 0.84
N VAL A 140 -0.64 9.18 1.89
CA VAL A 140 -2.04 9.41 2.29
C VAL A 140 -2.68 10.34 1.28
N SER A 141 -3.68 9.84 0.56
CA SER A 141 -4.38 10.60 -0.49
C SER A 141 -5.70 11.21 -0.02
N ASP A 142 -6.26 10.65 1.04
CA ASP A 142 -7.60 11.03 1.50
C ASP A 142 -7.81 10.70 2.97
N ASN A 143 -8.80 11.35 3.56
CA ASN A 143 -9.30 11.01 4.89
C ASN A 143 -10.63 10.26 4.76
N LEU A 144 -10.61 9.14 4.01
CA LEU A 144 -11.73 8.25 3.73
C LEU A 144 -12.83 8.93 2.87
N SER A 145 -12.39 9.75 1.92
CA SER A 145 -13.26 10.51 1.01
C SER A 145 -12.91 10.20 -0.45
N LEU A 146 -13.88 9.77 -1.25
CA LEU A 146 -13.68 9.52 -2.67
C LEU A 146 -13.30 10.77 -3.44
N SER A 147 -13.85 11.94 -3.08
CA SER A 147 -13.49 13.19 -3.75
C SER A 147 -12.05 13.58 -3.49
N GLU A 148 -11.55 13.39 -2.27
CA GLU A 148 -10.14 13.60 -1.95
C GLU A 148 -9.25 12.62 -2.70
N TYR A 149 -9.64 11.34 -2.76
CA TYR A 149 -8.92 10.33 -3.51
C TYR A 149 -8.79 10.70 -4.99
N HIS A 150 -9.88 11.16 -5.61
CA HIS A 150 -9.86 11.58 -7.03
C HIS A 150 -9.01 12.82 -7.30
N GLN A 151 -8.65 13.58 -6.27
CA GLN A 151 -7.74 14.72 -6.37
C GLN A 151 -6.27 14.34 -6.12
N GLN A 152 -5.96 13.06 -5.96
CA GLN A 152 -4.61 12.60 -5.63
C GLN A 152 -3.52 13.06 -6.61
N THR A 153 -3.87 13.27 -7.88
CA THR A 153 -2.93 13.77 -8.88
C THR A 153 -2.41 15.17 -8.59
N LEU A 154 -3.08 15.91 -7.69
CA LEU A 154 -2.70 17.25 -7.25
C LEU A 154 -1.82 17.22 -6.01
N ILE A 155 -1.65 16.07 -5.38
CA ILE A 155 -0.81 15.90 -4.20
C ILE A 155 0.65 15.84 -4.65
N GLY A 156 1.36 16.88 -4.40
CA GLY A 156 2.77 17.23 -4.54
C GLY A 156 3.81 16.17 -4.96
N VAL A 157 3.65 15.59 -6.12
CA VAL A 157 4.63 14.62 -6.61
C VAL A 157 5.33 15.15 -7.84
#